data_32c355d2a4182d7d42add28f8047209c
#
_entry.id   32c355d2a4182d7d42add28f8047209c
#
_cell.length_a   1.000
_cell.length_b   1.000
_cell.length_c   1.000
_cell.angle_alpha   90.00
_cell.angle_beta   90.00
_cell.angle_gamma   90.00
#
_symmetry.space_group_name_H-M   'P 1'
#
loop_
_entity.id
_entity.type
_entity.pdbx_description
1 polymer ?
#
loop_
_entity_poly.entity_id
_entity_poly.type
_entity_poly.pdbx_seq_one_letter_code
_entity_poly.pdbx_strand_id
1 'polypeptide(L)' 'IKKFDLDPNQSILIEDIAHNLEQAKNLGMKTCWLENEEAFAKKDSDKPYIDYKIKNLPSFLQEINILKDK' A
#
# COMPACT_ATOMS: atom_id res chain seq x y z
N ILE A 1 9.52 3.29 -0.13
CA ILE A 1 8.71 2.56 0.85
C ILE A 1 8.20 3.52 1.92
N LYS A 2 6.92 3.45 2.21
CA LYS A 2 6.30 4.32 3.21
C LYS A 2 5.32 3.54 4.05
N LYS A 3 5.34 3.82 5.36
CA LYS A 3 4.43 3.22 6.31
C LYS A 3 3.58 4.31 6.94
N PHE A 4 2.26 4.08 7.02
CA PHE A 4 1.33 4.98 7.68
C PHE A 4 0.54 4.22 8.74
N ASP A 5 0.42 4.82 9.92
CA ASP A 5 -0.39 4.28 11.00
C ASP A 5 -1.74 4.98 11.00
N LEU A 6 -2.79 4.23 10.66
CA LEU A 6 -4.15 4.78 10.56
C LEU A 6 -4.81 4.91 11.93
N ASP A 7 -4.49 3.98 12.83
CA ASP A 7 -4.86 4.02 14.24
C ASP A 7 -3.87 3.14 15.01
N PRO A 8 -3.99 3.04 16.35
CA PRO A 8 -3.01 2.28 17.15
C PRO A 8 -2.80 0.83 16.74
N ASN A 9 -3.80 0.23 16.08
CA ASN A 9 -3.75 -1.18 15.72
C ASN A 9 -3.71 -1.44 14.22
N GLN A 10 -3.66 -0.38 13.41
CA GLN A 10 -3.65 -0.52 11.96
C GLN A 10 -2.54 0.30 11.34
N SER A 11 -1.86 -0.30 10.39
CA SER A 11 -0.85 0.40 9.61
C SER A 11 -0.96 -0.04 8.15
N ILE A 12 -0.52 0.84 7.26
CA ILE A 12 -0.50 0.56 5.84
C ILE A 12 0.92 0.77 5.33
N LEU A 13 1.41 -0.18 4.55
CA LEU A 13 2.71 -0.06 3.89
C LEU A 13 2.50 0.24 2.42
N ILE A 14 3.12 1.30 1.94
CA ILE A 14 3.05 1.72 0.54
C ILE A 14 4.41 1.48 -0.11
N GLU A 15 4.42 0.74 -1.21
CA GLU A 15 5.64 0.30 -1.86
C GLU A 15 5.41 0.26 -3.38
N ASP A 16 6.42 0.66 -4.17
CA ASP A 16 6.32 0.60 -5.63
C ASP A 16 6.70 -0.78 -6.18
N ILE A 17 7.41 -1.59 -5.42
CA ILE A 17 7.70 -2.96 -5.80
C ILE A 17 6.67 -3.88 -5.16
N ALA A 18 5.72 -4.38 -5.98
CA ALA A 18 4.58 -5.13 -5.46
C ALA A 18 4.99 -6.35 -4.63
N HIS A 19 6.01 -7.08 -5.07
CA HIS A 19 6.48 -8.29 -4.37
C HIS A 19 6.89 -8.01 -2.92
N ASN A 20 7.40 -6.82 -2.64
CA ASN A 20 7.85 -6.47 -1.30
C ASN A 20 6.69 -6.33 -0.29
N LEU A 21 5.46 -6.26 -0.79
CA LEU A 21 4.29 -6.11 0.09
C LEU A 21 3.85 -7.43 0.72
N GLU A 22 4.33 -8.57 0.23
CA GLU A 22 3.95 -9.86 0.78
C GLU A 22 4.30 -9.98 2.26
N GLN A 23 5.51 -9.56 2.64
CA GLN A 23 5.94 -9.63 4.04
C GLN A 23 5.10 -8.73 4.94
N ALA A 24 4.76 -7.55 4.45
CA ALA A 24 3.92 -6.62 5.21
C ALA A 24 2.55 -7.24 5.48
N LYS A 25 1.98 -7.92 4.49
CA LYS A 25 0.71 -8.59 4.65
C LYS A 25 0.80 -9.72 5.68
N ASN A 26 1.89 -10.47 5.65
CA ASN A 26 2.10 -11.55 6.62
C ASN A 26 2.24 -11.03 8.05
N LEU A 27 2.65 -9.77 8.21
CA LEU A 27 2.74 -9.11 9.51
C LEU A 27 1.41 -8.48 9.95
N GLY A 28 0.35 -8.63 9.15
CA GLY A 28 -0.95 -8.09 9.48
C GLY A 28 -1.19 -6.65 9.06
N MET A 29 -0.29 -6.09 8.28
CA MET A 29 -0.44 -4.73 7.76
C MET A 29 -1.35 -4.69 6.54
N LYS A 30 -1.97 -3.55 6.30
CA LYS A 30 -2.59 -3.26 5.01
C LYS A 30 -1.48 -2.96 4.00
N THR A 31 -1.70 -3.31 2.75
CA THR A 31 -0.71 -3.14 1.70
C THR A 31 -1.25 -2.28 0.58
N CYS A 32 -0.40 -1.41 0.06
CA CYS A 32 -0.76 -0.51 -1.04
C CYS A 32 0.38 -0.50 -2.06
N TRP A 33 0.07 -0.88 -3.29
CA TRP A 33 1.04 -0.84 -4.37
C TRP A 33 0.92 0.50 -5.11
N LEU A 34 2.01 1.28 -5.09
CA LEU A 34 2.12 2.49 -5.89
C LEU A 34 2.54 2.05 -7.29
N GLU A 35 1.64 2.15 -8.26
CA GLU A 35 1.83 1.58 -9.59
C GLU A 35 3.12 2.08 -10.24
N ASN A 36 3.90 1.12 -10.72
CA ASN A 36 5.17 1.36 -11.39
C ASN A 36 5.24 0.40 -12.58
N GLU A 37 5.49 0.92 -13.76
CA GLU A 37 5.46 0.14 -15.00
C GLU A 37 6.72 -0.70 -15.21
N GLU A 38 7.76 -0.54 -14.40
CA GLU A 38 8.93 -1.39 -14.50
C GLU A 38 8.58 -2.84 -14.22
N ALA A 39 9.12 -3.76 -15.01
CA ALA A 39 8.75 -5.18 -14.91
C ALA A 39 8.99 -5.75 -13.52
N PHE A 40 10.12 -5.40 -12.90
CA PHE A 40 10.44 -5.93 -11.57
C PHE A 40 9.48 -5.40 -10.50
N ALA A 41 9.03 -4.16 -10.64
CA ALA A 41 8.11 -3.54 -9.69
C ALA A 41 6.68 -4.05 -9.86
N LYS A 42 6.30 -4.35 -11.09
CA LYS A 42 4.95 -4.80 -11.44
C LYS A 42 4.73 -6.28 -11.17
N LYS A 43 5.80 -7.04 -11.03
CA LYS A 43 5.71 -8.46 -10.77
C LYS A 43 4.89 -8.70 -9.49
N ASP A 44 3.95 -9.64 -9.55
CA ASP A 44 3.08 -10.02 -8.45
C ASP A 44 2.09 -8.93 -8.02
N SER A 45 1.90 -7.89 -8.84
CA SER A 45 0.94 -6.82 -8.51
C SER A 45 -0.52 -7.29 -8.53
N ASP A 46 -0.79 -8.46 -9.09
CA ASP A 46 -2.13 -9.06 -9.13
C ASP A 46 -2.38 -10.05 -7.98
N LYS A 47 -1.44 -10.19 -7.07
CA LYS A 47 -1.57 -11.16 -5.98
C LYS A 47 -2.55 -10.68 -4.90
N PRO A 48 -3.20 -11.62 -4.18
CA PRO A 48 -4.21 -11.27 -3.19
C PRO A 48 -3.67 -10.56 -1.95
N TYR A 49 -2.36 -10.52 -1.75
CA TYR A 49 -1.79 -9.80 -0.63
C TYR A 49 -1.71 -8.28 -0.86
N ILE A 50 -2.13 -7.81 -2.05
CA ILE A 50 -2.20 -6.38 -2.36
C ILE A 50 -3.61 -5.89 -2.04
N ASP A 51 -3.75 -5.03 -1.02
CA ASP A 51 -5.05 -4.50 -0.63
C ASP A 51 -5.49 -3.34 -1.51
N TYR A 52 -4.56 -2.47 -1.90
CA TYR A 52 -4.85 -1.27 -2.70
C TYR A 52 -3.84 -1.09 -3.82
N LYS A 53 -4.30 -0.52 -4.92
CA LYS A 53 -3.43 -0.10 -6.03
C LYS A 53 -3.71 1.37 -6.29
N ILE A 54 -2.67 2.21 -6.27
CA ILE A 54 -2.81 3.65 -6.46
C ILE A 54 -1.85 4.13 -7.53
N LYS A 55 -2.23 5.20 -8.23
CA LYS A 55 -1.39 5.77 -9.28
C LYS A 55 -0.53 6.91 -8.76
N ASN A 56 -0.97 7.61 -7.73
CA ASN A 56 -0.15 8.65 -7.13
C ASN A 56 -0.43 8.72 -5.63
N LEU A 57 0.62 9.04 -4.89
CA LEU A 57 0.58 9.06 -3.44
C LEU A 57 -0.24 10.24 -2.87
N PRO A 58 -0.15 11.46 -3.42
CA PRO A 58 -0.91 12.58 -2.86
C PRO A 58 -2.42 12.35 -2.82
N SER A 59 -3.01 11.80 -3.89
CA SER A 59 -4.45 11.52 -3.91
C SER A 59 -4.83 10.48 -2.88
N PHE A 60 -4.02 9.44 -2.72
CA PHE A 60 -4.27 8.40 -1.74
C PHE A 60 -4.22 8.94 -0.31
N LEU A 61 -3.23 9.78 -0.01
CA LEU A 61 -3.11 10.39 1.32
C LEU A 61 -4.30 11.30 1.64
N GLN A 62 -4.82 12.01 0.64
CA GLN A 62 -6.00 12.83 0.81
C GLN A 62 -7.21 11.98 1.18
N GLU A 63 -7.40 10.85 0.52
CA GLU A 63 -8.48 9.92 0.84
C GLU A 63 -8.36 9.37 2.25
N ILE A 64 -7.15 9.03 2.68
CA ILE A 64 -6.91 8.54 4.05
C ILE A 64 -7.29 9.61 5.06
N ASN A 65 -6.93 10.87 4.82
CA ASN A 65 -7.25 11.97 5.72
C ASN A 65 -8.77 12.15 5.86
N ILE A 66 -9.51 12.05 4.76
CA ILE A 66 -10.98 12.13 4.78
C ILE A 66 -11.56 11.01 5.63
N LEU A 67 -11.08 9.79 5.47
CA LEU A 67 -11.54 8.64 6.26
C LEU A 67 -11.17 8.79 7.73
N LYS A 68 -10.00 9.34 8.00
CA LYS A 68 -9.50 9.50 9.37
C LYS A 68 -10.28 10.55 10.16
N ASP A 69 -10.79 11.58 9.48
CA ASP A 69 -11.54 12.65 10.11
C ASP A 69 -12.98 12.27 10.43
N LYS A 70 -13.41 11.10 10.03
CA LYS A 70 -14.72 10.55 10.35
C LYS A 70 -14.64 9.67 11.57
#